data_64ed3f54332392ef6dcf54851070fe9c
#
_entry.id   64ed3f54332392ef6dcf54851070fe9c
#
_cell.length_a   1.000
_cell.length_b   1.000
_cell.length_c   1.000
_cell.angle_alpha   90.00
_cell.angle_beta   90.00
_cell.angle_gamma   90.00
#
_symmetry.space_group_name_H-M   'P 1'
#
loop_
_entity.id
_entity.type
_entity.pdbx_description
1 polymer ?
#
loop_
_entity_poly.entity_id
_entity_poly.type
_entity_poly.pdbx_seq_one_letter_code
_entity_poly.pdbx_strand_id
1 'polypeptide(L)'
;MIFFCCLFFATNDKVQKTDPIPITKNMMHKIDRAVVDSFSEDKIYNAKVLGSFFKKLKENEDHNNQKISIVHIGDSHIQSDLMTNEIRLNLQQKFGNAGRGLVFPYQLAKTNGSYNERFYSNRVWESYRNIHSFKSVPVGLSGIGLWRDNAGFAIELRIKEANNKFNTIHIITPKNENMFDLATSSQTKTIQSTERKVITHKIKKGEAISTIADKYNISIAEIKRENHLKSNNIRAGRTLRILTNETKPKNITSSEFVALDLVSDSFSHSYHSDKALDKIFLIPNKNADKYALNGIVLEKDAPGIMYSGIGVNGAKFSDYNKYPLFFEQLKALHPDMLVLSFGTNESYDHMEASAYIEQIRTFIKKVREQNINVPIIISTPAPSLLKGRRTNTYIFDYARSIIQMTETDNVAVWDLYDEFGGMHGIQQLKSQGLIGPDWVHYSKKGYEKQGNLFTEAFLKAYDNFKLKK
;
A
#
# COMPACT_ATOMS: atom_id res chain seq x y z
N MET A 1 -25.96 -37.64 38.85
CA MET A 1 -27.34 -37.42 39.32
C MET A 1 -27.26 -36.56 40.57
N ILE A 2 -27.29 -35.27 40.45
CA ILE A 2 -27.71 -34.31 41.50
C ILE A 2 -28.06 -33.03 40.72
N PHE A 3 -29.36 -32.70 40.73
CA PHE A 3 -29.95 -31.45 40.23
C PHE A 3 -29.64 -30.33 41.22
N PHE A 4 -29.19 -29.16 40.71
CA PHE A 4 -29.27 -27.91 41.46
C PHE A 4 -30.13 -26.92 40.70
N CYS A 5 -31.24 -26.60 41.32
CA CYS A 5 -32.24 -25.63 40.91
C CYS A 5 -31.73 -24.25 41.30
N CYS A 6 -31.57 -23.31 40.38
CA CYS A 6 -31.37 -21.89 40.69
C CYS A 6 -32.62 -21.10 40.38
N LEU A 7 -33.19 -20.54 41.43
CA LEU A 7 -34.31 -19.61 41.41
C LEU A 7 -33.94 -18.31 40.68
N PHE A 8 -34.84 -17.93 39.78
CA PHE A 8 -34.88 -16.58 39.20
C PHE A 8 -35.49 -15.59 40.20
N PHE A 9 -34.72 -14.57 40.59
CA PHE A 9 -35.28 -13.34 41.13
C PHE A 9 -35.33 -12.29 40.02
N ALA A 10 -36.54 -11.94 39.61
CA ALA A 10 -36.81 -10.83 38.73
C ALA A 10 -36.86 -9.55 39.57
N THR A 11 -35.89 -8.65 39.38
CA THR A 11 -36.01 -7.27 39.86
C THR A 11 -36.43 -6.41 38.67
N ASN A 12 -37.64 -5.87 38.76
CA ASN A 12 -38.18 -4.85 37.87
C ASN A 12 -37.55 -3.50 38.20
N ASP A 13 -36.48 -3.12 37.52
CA ASP A 13 -36.05 -1.73 37.48
C ASP A 13 -36.58 -1.08 36.21
N LYS A 14 -37.57 -0.21 36.40
CA LYS A 14 -38.06 0.71 35.36
C LYS A 14 -36.95 1.72 35.01
N VAL A 15 -36.24 1.47 33.96
CA VAL A 15 -35.40 2.50 33.34
C VAL A 15 -36.32 3.60 32.76
N GLN A 16 -36.35 4.77 33.39
CA GLN A 16 -36.97 5.97 32.83
C GLN A 16 -36.29 6.30 31.50
N LYS A 17 -37.08 6.21 30.42
CA LYS A 17 -36.69 6.81 29.14
C LYS A 17 -36.64 8.32 29.33
N THR A 18 -35.46 8.90 29.38
CA THR A 18 -35.29 10.33 29.15
C THR A 18 -35.47 10.59 27.66
N ASP A 19 -36.45 11.36 27.30
CA ASP A 19 -36.64 11.86 25.94
C ASP A 19 -35.43 12.68 25.50
N PRO A 20 -34.97 12.58 24.23
CA PRO A 20 -33.86 13.36 23.74
C PRO A 20 -34.24 14.84 23.80
N ILE A 21 -33.37 15.64 24.42
CA ILE A 21 -33.51 17.13 24.47
C ILE A 21 -33.63 17.61 23.02
N PRO A 22 -34.71 18.33 22.65
CA PRO A 22 -34.86 18.83 21.30
C PRO A 22 -33.80 19.93 21.05
N ILE A 23 -32.83 19.62 20.19
CA ILE A 23 -31.87 20.63 19.70
C ILE A 23 -32.68 21.62 18.88
N THR A 24 -32.91 22.80 19.41
CA THR A 24 -33.67 23.84 18.72
C THR A 24 -32.89 24.34 17.50
N LYS A 25 -33.58 24.55 16.38
CA LYS A 25 -33.03 25.12 15.12
C LYS A 25 -32.16 26.36 15.32
N ASN A 26 -32.38 27.12 16.41
CA ASN A 26 -31.61 28.32 16.76
C ASN A 26 -30.22 28.04 17.38
N MET A 27 -30.00 26.86 17.99
CA MET A 27 -28.65 26.48 18.44
C MET A 27 -27.78 26.01 17.27
N MET A 28 -28.37 25.30 16.29
CA MET A 28 -27.68 24.94 15.06
C MET A 28 -27.25 26.18 14.25
N HIS A 29 -28.11 27.19 14.13
CA HIS A 29 -27.78 28.41 13.37
C HIS A 29 -26.74 29.34 14.01
N LYS A 30 -26.55 29.31 15.32
CA LYS A 30 -25.50 30.14 15.98
C LYS A 30 -24.11 29.48 15.91
N ILE A 31 -24.04 28.16 15.93
CA ILE A 31 -22.77 27.42 15.77
C ILE A 31 -22.36 27.45 14.29
N ASP A 32 -23.29 27.32 13.35
CA ASP A 32 -22.98 27.34 11.92
C ASP A 32 -22.49 28.72 11.43
N ARG A 33 -23.00 29.86 11.92
CA ARG A 33 -22.56 31.17 11.42
C ARG A 33 -21.19 31.60 11.90
N ALA A 34 -20.77 31.30 13.12
CA ALA A 34 -19.44 31.69 13.60
C ALA A 34 -18.32 30.80 12.99
N VAL A 35 -18.65 29.59 12.54
CA VAL A 35 -17.72 28.67 11.84
C VAL A 35 -17.79 28.88 10.32
N VAL A 36 -18.95 29.23 9.75
CA VAL A 36 -19.17 29.43 8.32
C VAL A 36 -18.53 30.73 7.78
N ASP A 37 -18.44 31.80 8.59
CA ASP A 37 -17.80 33.06 8.16
C ASP A 37 -16.26 33.01 8.15
N SER A 38 -15.64 31.90 8.59
CA SER A 38 -14.19 31.64 8.42
C SER A 38 -13.87 30.56 7.39
N PHE A 39 -14.84 30.05 6.64
CA PHE A 39 -14.58 29.17 5.52
C PHE A 39 -13.85 29.93 4.42
N SER A 40 -12.53 29.98 4.53
CA SER A 40 -11.66 30.37 3.45
C SER A 40 -12.04 29.53 2.23
N GLU A 41 -12.01 30.13 1.04
CA GLU A 41 -12.13 29.39 -0.22
C GLU A 41 -11.09 28.26 -0.35
N ASP A 42 -10.20 28.12 0.64
CA ASP A 42 -9.13 27.13 0.71
C ASP A 42 -9.66 25.81 1.30
N LYS A 43 -9.67 24.76 0.50
CA LYS A 43 -10.08 23.41 0.90
C LYS A 43 -9.06 22.68 1.80
N ILE A 44 -7.91 23.28 2.08
CA ILE A 44 -6.93 22.82 3.07
C ILE A 44 -6.90 23.79 4.21
N TYR A 45 -7.40 23.34 5.37
CA TYR A 45 -7.35 24.11 6.62
C TYR A 45 -5.90 24.28 7.08
N ASN A 46 -5.58 25.47 7.60
CA ASN A 46 -4.25 25.80 8.12
C ASN A 46 -3.10 25.58 7.12
N ALA A 47 -3.34 25.85 5.81
CA ALA A 47 -2.35 25.66 4.75
C ALA A 47 -1.03 26.42 4.97
N LYS A 48 -0.99 27.43 5.88
CA LYS A 48 0.24 28.15 6.26
C LYS A 48 1.34 27.23 6.80
N VAL A 49 1.00 26.09 7.40
CA VAL A 49 1.94 25.06 7.87
C VAL A 49 2.77 24.48 6.73
N LEU A 50 2.23 24.48 5.51
CA LEU A 50 2.90 23.96 4.32
C LEU A 50 3.92 24.94 3.71
N GLY A 51 4.13 26.12 4.32
CA GLY A 51 4.93 27.21 3.75
C GLY A 51 6.38 26.79 3.39
N SER A 52 7.04 26.01 4.24
CA SER A 52 8.40 25.50 3.95
C SER A 52 8.42 24.54 2.74
N PHE A 53 7.43 23.67 2.66
CA PHE A 53 7.27 22.77 1.51
C PHE A 53 6.92 23.54 0.23
N PHE A 54 5.99 24.47 0.29
CA PHE A 54 5.62 25.31 -0.85
C PHE A 54 6.78 26.18 -1.35
N LYS A 55 7.66 26.64 -0.45
CA LYS A 55 8.88 27.33 -0.83
C LYS A 55 9.79 26.41 -1.66
N LYS A 56 10.04 25.18 -1.18
CA LYS A 56 10.85 24.19 -1.91
C LYS A 56 10.21 23.82 -3.25
N LEU A 57 8.89 23.68 -3.30
CA LEU A 57 8.14 23.37 -4.51
C LEU A 57 8.27 24.50 -5.54
N LYS A 58 8.22 25.77 -5.09
CA LYS A 58 8.43 26.94 -5.94
C LYS A 58 9.86 27.01 -6.47
N GLU A 59 10.85 26.76 -5.62
CA GLU A 59 12.26 26.71 -6.03
C GLU A 59 12.48 25.64 -7.12
N ASN A 60 11.81 24.49 -7.00
CA ASN A 60 11.86 23.48 -8.05
C ASN A 60 11.10 23.89 -9.32
N GLU A 61 9.96 24.57 -9.20
CA GLU A 61 9.21 25.13 -10.36
C GLU A 61 10.05 26.17 -11.11
N ASP A 62 10.81 27.01 -10.39
CA ASP A 62 11.65 28.06 -10.96
C ASP A 62 12.95 27.52 -11.58
N HIS A 63 13.57 26.49 -11.03
CA HIS A 63 14.92 26.02 -11.38
C HIS A 63 14.98 24.59 -11.92
N ASN A 64 13.96 23.78 -11.72
CA ASN A 64 13.83 22.38 -12.15
C ASN A 64 15.08 21.53 -11.81
N ASN A 65 15.53 21.59 -10.57
CA ASN A 65 16.80 20.98 -10.14
C ASN A 65 16.71 20.10 -8.89
N GLN A 66 15.53 19.91 -8.29
CA GLN A 66 15.36 19.17 -7.05
C GLN A 66 14.40 17.99 -7.19
N LYS A 67 14.68 16.92 -6.47
CA LYS A 67 13.72 15.87 -6.19
C LYS A 67 12.98 16.22 -4.91
N ILE A 68 11.64 16.11 -4.94
CA ILE A 68 10.77 16.42 -3.82
C ILE A 68 9.98 15.17 -3.46
N SER A 69 10.12 14.72 -2.21
CA SER A 69 9.53 13.48 -1.71
C SER A 69 8.28 13.75 -0.86
N ILE A 70 7.16 13.21 -1.29
CA ILE A 70 5.89 13.20 -0.54
C ILE A 70 5.59 11.76 -0.13
N VAL A 71 5.30 11.55 1.15
CA VAL A 71 4.95 10.22 1.67
C VAL A 71 3.53 10.23 2.22
N HIS A 72 2.67 9.40 1.64
CA HIS A 72 1.27 9.26 2.00
C HIS A 72 1.06 7.93 2.74
N ILE A 73 0.69 7.99 4.01
CA ILE A 73 0.57 6.83 4.89
C ILE A 73 -0.91 6.63 5.24
N GLY A 74 -1.38 5.39 5.17
CA GLY A 74 -2.78 5.08 5.46
C GLY A 74 -3.10 3.59 5.58
N ASP A 75 -4.35 3.30 5.35
CA ASP A 75 -4.95 1.98 5.46
C ASP A 75 -5.20 1.31 4.08
N SER A 76 -6.33 0.58 3.94
CA SER A 76 -6.73 -0.07 2.69
C SER A 76 -7.01 0.91 1.55
N HIS A 77 -7.44 2.14 1.86
CA HIS A 77 -7.69 3.17 0.85
C HIS A 77 -6.41 3.62 0.14
N ILE A 78 -5.26 3.51 0.84
CA ILE A 78 -3.94 3.85 0.30
C ILE A 78 -3.23 2.62 -0.28
N GLN A 79 -3.39 1.42 0.30
CA GLN A 79 -2.69 0.20 -0.14
C GLN A 79 -2.95 -0.13 -1.61
N SER A 80 -4.16 0.13 -2.12
CA SER A 80 -4.52 -0.16 -3.52
C SER A 80 -3.78 0.71 -4.54
N ASP A 81 -3.18 1.81 -4.11
CA ASP A 81 -2.49 2.83 -4.92
C ASP A 81 -3.39 3.50 -5.97
N LEU A 82 -4.71 3.43 -5.85
CA LEU A 82 -5.62 4.04 -6.82
C LEU A 82 -5.69 5.56 -6.66
N MET A 83 -5.96 6.03 -5.43
CA MET A 83 -5.97 7.46 -5.10
C MET A 83 -4.57 8.06 -5.19
N THR A 84 -3.58 7.41 -4.59
CA THR A 84 -2.19 7.89 -4.56
C THR A 84 -1.54 7.93 -5.93
N ASN A 85 -1.90 7.00 -6.82
CA ASN A 85 -1.46 7.04 -8.21
C ASN A 85 -2.01 8.25 -8.97
N GLU A 86 -3.28 8.58 -8.78
CA GLU A 86 -3.89 9.76 -9.40
C GLU A 86 -3.22 11.05 -8.92
N ILE A 87 -3.02 11.20 -7.61
CA ILE A 87 -2.30 12.36 -7.04
C ILE A 87 -0.88 12.44 -7.61
N ARG A 88 -0.17 11.31 -7.67
CA ARG A 88 1.19 11.22 -8.22
C ARG A 88 1.25 11.69 -9.66
N LEU A 89 0.36 11.18 -10.51
CA LEU A 89 0.31 11.55 -11.93
C LEU A 89 0.06 13.05 -12.11
N ASN A 90 -0.90 13.60 -11.39
CA ASN A 90 -1.26 15.02 -11.49
C ASN A 90 -0.12 15.94 -11.02
N LEU A 91 0.50 15.62 -9.87
CA LEU A 91 1.62 16.41 -9.35
C LEU A 91 2.87 16.27 -10.23
N GLN A 92 3.15 15.05 -10.72
CA GLN A 92 4.27 14.82 -11.64
C GLN A 92 4.08 15.50 -13.01
N GLN A 93 2.86 15.58 -13.49
CA GLN A 93 2.55 16.32 -14.71
C GLN A 93 2.88 17.81 -14.56
N LYS A 94 2.63 18.38 -13.38
CA LYS A 94 2.87 19.83 -13.13
C LYS A 94 4.31 20.13 -12.74
N PHE A 95 4.95 19.31 -11.91
CA PHE A 95 6.23 19.64 -11.26
C PHE A 95 7.40 18.75 -11.68
N GLY A 96 7.21 17.87 -12.66
CA GLY A 96 8.23 16.90 -13.08
C GLY A 96 8.13 15.56 -12.36
N ASN A 97 8.71 14.52 -12.96
CA ASN A 97 8.63 13.13 -12.50
C ASN A 97 10.00 12.63 -12.02
N ALA A 98 10.25 12.69 -10.71
CA ALA A 98 11.49 12.22 -10.08
C ALA A 98 11.49 10.71 -9.76
N GLY A 99 10.42 9.99 -10.07
CA GLY A 99 10.33 8.55 -9.89
C GLY A 99 9.02 8.09 -9.26
N ARG A 100 8.88 6.76 -9.15
CA ARG A 100 7.70 6.10 -8.58
C ARG A 100 7.65 6.23 -7.05
N GLY A 101 8.82 6.34 -6.40
CA GLY A 101 8.94 6.25 -4.96
C GLY A 101 8.82 4.81 -4.45
N LEU A 102 8.27 4.65 -3.24
CA LEU A 102 8.17 3.35 -2.59
C LEU A 102 7.28 2.37 -3.34
N VAL A 103 7.77 1.15 -3.48
CA VAL A 103 7.05 -0.03 -3.94
C VAL A 103 7.32 -1.21 -3.00
N PHE A 104 6.37 -2.14 -2.91
CA PHE A 104 6.50 -3.33 -2.07
C PHE A 104 5.90 -4.55 -2.78
N PRO A 105 6.45 -5.76 -2.62
CA PRO A 105 5.95 -6.97 -3.27
C PRO A 105 4.69 -7.53 -2.60
N TYR A 106 3.59 -6.79 -2.65
CA TYR A 106 2.31 -7.17 -2.06
C TYR A 106 1.82 -8.54 -2.53
N GLN A 107 2.09 -8.93 -3.79
CA GLN A 107 1.72 -10.22 -4.32
C GLN A 107 2.43 -11.37 -3.58
N LEU A 108 3.70 -11.19 -3.19
CA LEU A 108 4.46 -12.17 -2.42
C LEU A 108 3.98 -12.22 -0.97
N ALA A 109 3.46 -11.10 -0.45
CA ALA A 109 2.80 -11.00 0.86
C ALA A 109 1.34 -11.46 0.83
N LYS A 110 0.83 -11.98 -0.29
CA LYS A 110 -0.53 -12.49 -0.50
C LYS A 110 -1.62 -11.46 -0.20
N THR A 111 -1.39 -10.22 -0.61
CA THR A 111 -2.36 -9.13 -0.47
C THR A 111 -2.39 -8.29 -1.76
N ASN A 112 -3.40 -7.42 -1.92
CA ASN A 112 -3.48 -6.50 -3.05
C ASN A 112 -2.49 -5.33 -2.88
N GLY A 113 -2.22 -4.66 -3.98
CA GLY A 113 -1.37 -3.46 -4.04
C GLY A 113 -1.47 -2.84 -5.43
N SER A 114 -0.56 -1.92 -5.74
CA SER A 114 -0.47 -1.32 -7.07
C SER A 114 -0.47 -2.37 -8.19
N TYR A 115 -1.13 -2.07 -9.29
CA TYR A 115 -1.11 -2.94 -10.48
C TYR A 115 0.03 -2.57 -11.45
N ASN A 116 0.69 -1.45 -11.24
CA ASN A 116 1.75 -0.96 -12.11
C ASN A 116 3.06 -1.73 -11.94
N GLU A 117 3.36 -2.16 -10.71
CA GLU A 117 4.50 -2.98 -10.37
C GLU A 117 4.06 -4.43 -10.19
N ARG A 118 4.82 -5.35 -10.76
CA ARG A 118 4.61 -6.79 -10.61
C ARG A 118 5.84 -7.44 -10.04
N PHE A 119 5.59 -8.21 -8.99
CA PHE A 119 6.62 -8.99 -8.32
C PHE A 119 6.31 -10.47 -8.50
N TYR A 120 7.32 -11.20 -8.94
CA TYR A 120 7.26 -12.65 -9.10
C TYR A 120 8.42 -13.29 -8.36
N SER A 121 8.21 -14.47 -7.77
CA SER A 121 9.29 -15.23 -7.15
C SER A 121 9.09 -16.73 -7.44
N ASN A 122 10.19 -17.46 -7.54
CA ASN A 122 10.19 -18.92 -7.62
C ASN A 122 10.03 -19.59 -6.25
N ARG A 123 9.86 -18.82 -5.18
CA ARG A 123 9.69 -19.30 -3.81
C ARG A 123 8.53 -18.60 -3.12
N VAL A 124 7.95 -19.30 -2.14
CA VAL A 124 6.96 -18.73 -1.24
C VAL A 124 7.67 -17.93 -0.17
N TRP A 125 7.08 -16.79 0.20
CA TRP A 125 7.56 -15.88 1.22
C TRP A 125 6.62 -15.88 2.41
N GLU A 126 7.17 -15.74 3.61
CA GLU A 126 6.42 -15.49 4.82
C GLU A 126 6.11 -14.01 4.91
N SER A 127 4.94 -13.68 5.45
CA SER A 127 4.55 -12.28 5.64
C SER A 127 3.72 -12.08 6.91
N TYR A 128 3.82 -10.89 7.48
CA TYR A 128 3.07 -10.48 8.67
C TYR A 128 2.71 -9.01 8.58
N ARG A 129 1.42 -8.69 8.73
CA ARG A 129 0.93 -7.31 8.70
C ARG A 129 0.90 -6.70 10.09
N ASN A 130 1.15 -5.40 10.19
CA ASN A 130 1.12 -4.64 11.44
C ASN A 130 -0.22 -4.69 12.18
N ILE A 131 -1.33 -4.98 11.49
CA ILE A 131 -2.68 -5.07 12.07
C ILE A 131 -2.85 -6.20 13.09
N HIS A 132 -2.02 -7.21 13.02
CA HIS A 132 -2.06 -8.34 13.97
C HIS A 132 -1.40 -7.98 15.30
N SER A 133 -1.52 -8.86 16.31
CA SER A 133 -0.82 -8.71 17.58
C SER A 133 0.67 -8.52 17.37
N PHE A 134 1.32 -7.73 18.23
CA PHE A 134 2.75 -7.51 18.11
C PHE A 134 3.54 -8.84 18.09
N LYS A 135 4.42 -8.95 17.11
CA LYS A 135 5.43 -10.02 17.02
C LYS A 135 6.78 -9.39 16.70
N SER A 136 7.84 -10.00 17.25
CA SER A 136 9.22 -9.64 16.92
C SER A 136 9.60 -10.20 15.55
N VAL A 137 8.97 -9.67 14.49
CA VAL A 137 9.21 -9.98 13.08
C VAL A 137 9.50 -8.67 12.33
N PRO A 138 10.18 -8.70 11.18
CA PRO A 138 10.69 -7.51 10.51
C PRO A 138 9.59 -6.70 9.81
N VAL A 139 8.57 -6.25 10.55
CA VAL A 139 7.58 -5.29 10.06
C VAL A 139 8.19 -3.91 10.08
N GLY A 140 8.57 -3.39 8.92
CA GLY A 140 9.23 -2.09 8.74
C GLY A 140 8.43 -1.14 7.88
N LEU A 141 9.09 -0.44 6.97
CA LEU A 141 8.60 0.71 6.21
C LEU A 141 7.26 0.50 5.49
N SER A 142 7.02 -0.66 4.92
CA SER A 142 5.76 -0.97 4.24
C SER A 142 4.58 -1.30 5.19
N GLY A 143 4.81 -1.34 6.52
CA GLY A 143 3.83 -1.86 7.49
C GLY A 143 3.59 -3.37 7.38
N ILE A 144 4.33 -4.05 6.52
CA ILE A 144 4.28 -5.49 6.28
C ILE A 144 5.69 -6.06 6.35
N GLY A 145 5.90 -7.08 7.19
CA GLY A 145 7.10 -7.89 7.15
C GLY A 145 6.99 -8.92 6.02
N LEU A 146 8.05 -9.07 5.23
CA LEU A 146 8.19 -10.10 4.22
C LEU A 146 9.57 -10.73 4.37
N TRP A 147 9.63 -12.04 4.65
CA TRP A 147 10.92 -12.68 4.94
C TRP A 147 10.98 -14.12 4.50
N ARG A 148 12.20 -14.65 4.52
CA ARG A 148 12.54 -16.03 4.20
C ARG A 148 13.89 -16.40 4.81
N ASP A 149 14.03 -17.63 5.33
CA ASP A 149 15.27 -18.11 5.96
C ASP A 149 16.23 -18.84 5.01
N ASN A 150 15.80 -19.12 3.76
CA ASN A 150 16.61 -19.92 2.83
C ASN A 150 16.90 -19.18 1.54
N ALA A 151 18.12 -19.26 1.06
CA ALA A 151 18.55 -18.84 -0.26
C ALA A 151 17.90 -19.67 -1.41
N GLY A 152 18.34 -19.51 -2.63
CA GLY A 152 17.83 -20.24 -3.79
C GLY A 152 16.51 -19.68 -4.32
N PHE A 153 16.29 -18.38 -4.13
CA PHE A 153 15.20 -17.62 -4.71
C PHE A 153 15.69 -16.58 -5.70
N ALA A 154 14.76 -16.07 -6.48
CA ALA A 154 14.86 -14.75 -7.10
C ALA A 154 13.51 -14.06 -6.99
N ILE A 155 13.53 -12.74 -6.83
CA ILE A 155 12.35 -11.87 -6.97
C ILE A 155 12.57 -11.06 -8.24
N GLU A 156 11.63 -11.14 -9.16
CA GLU A 156 11.58 -10.30 -10.36
C GLU A 156 10.65 -9.13 -10.12
N LEU A 157 11.16 -7.90 -10.24
CA LEU A 157 10.37 -6.70 -10.33
C LEU A 157 10.20 -6.32 -11.80
N ARG A 158 8.95 -6.13 -12.22
CA ARG A 158 8.57 -5.56 -13.54
C ARG A 158 7.72 -4.32 -13.38
N ILE A 159 8.05 -3.31 -14.14
CA ILE A 159 7.27 -2.09 -14.32
C ILE A 159 6.42 -2.24 -15.58
N LYS A 160 5.11 -1.98 -15.47
CA LYS A 160 4.19 -2.07 -16.60
C LYS A 160 4.10 -0.77 -17.40
N GLU A 161 4.09 0.36 -16.71
CA GLU A 161 3.91 1.66 -17.33
C GLU A 161 5.25 2.36 -17.56
N ALA A 162 5.45 2.86 -18.78
CA ALA A 162 6.68 3.53 -19.18
C ALA A 162 7.05 4.73 -18.28
N ASN A 163 6.03 5.42 -17.75
CA ASN A 163 6.23 6.55 -16.85
C ASN A 163 6.84 6.18 -15.49
N ASN A 164 6.79 4.90 -15.11
CA ASN A 164 7.34 4.37 -13.85
C ASN A 164 8.70 3.67 -14.01
N LYS A 165 9.29 3.65 -15.23
CA LYS A 165 10.68 3.21 -15.42
C LYS A 165 11.60 4.05 -14.55
N PHE A 166 12.68 3.44 -14.06
CA PHE A 166 13.57 4.03 -13.07
C PHE A 166 15.04 3.91 -13.48
N ASN A 167 15.86 4.82 -12.95
CA ASN A 167 17.32 4.79 -13.08
C ASN A 167 17.99 4.23 -11.82
N THR A 168 17.45 4.58 -10.65
CA THR A 168 17.98 4.14 -9.37
C THR A 168 16.96 3.29 -8.62
N ILE A 169 17.42 2.19 -8.04
CA ILE A 169 16.67 1.34 -7.14
C ILE A 169 17.38 1.28 -5.80
N HIS A 170 16.64 1.49 -4.71
CA HIS A 170 17.09 1.32 -3.35
C HIS A 170 16.37 0.15 -2.70
N ILE A 171 17.10 -0.74 -2.04
CA ILE A 171 16.53 -1.86 -1.28
C ILE A 171 16.63 -1.50 0.21
N ILE A 172 15.49 -1.58 0.90
CA ILE A 172 15.38 -1.31 2.33
C ILE A 172 15.16 -2.62 3.07
N THR A 173 16.08 -2.96 3.96
CA THR A 173 16.08 -4.18 4.76
C THR A 173 16.12 -3.85 6.25
N PRO A 174 15.74 -4.77 7.16
CA PRO A 174 15.89 -4.56 8.59
C PRO A 174 17.35 -4.23 8.95
N LYS A 175 17.54 -3.17 9.76
CA LYS A 175 18.86 -2.69 10.20
C LYS A 175 19.85 -2.39 9.06
N ASN A 176 19.35 -2.16 7.87
CA ASN A 176 20.17 -1.95 6.67
C ASN A 176 21.17 -3.07 6.39
N GLU A 177 20.81 -4.32 6.72
CA GLU A 177 21.67 -5.48 6.44
C GLU A 177 21.63 -5.82 4.93
N ASN A 178 22.81 -6.11 4.35
CA ASN A 178 22.91 -6.49 2.93
C ASN A 178 22.44 -7.93 2.71
N MET A 179 21.13 -8.10 2.56
CA MET A 179 20.46 -9.39 2.39
C MET A 179 20.27 -9.79 0.94
N PHE A 180 20.29 -8.83 0.02
CA PHE A 180 20.00 -9.03 -1.39
C PHE A 180 21.10 -8.44 -2.27
N ASP A 181 21.42 -9.15 -3.34
CA ASP A 181 22.09 -8.59 -4.50
C ASP A 181 21.05 -8.23 -5.57
N LEU A 182 21.33 -7.20 -6.35
CA LEU A 182 20.56 -6.91 -7.57
C LEU A 182 21.21 -7.60 -8.76
N ALA A 183 20.38 -8.00 -9.73
CA ALA A 183 20.87 -8.65 -10.91
C ALA A 183 20.02 -8.33 -12.15
N THR A 184 20.65 -8.45 -13.31
CA THR A 184 19.98 -8.54 -14.61
C THR A 184 19.95 -9.98 -15.11
N SER A 185 19.08 -10.27 -16.07
CA SER A 185 19.03 -11.57 -16.75
C SER A 185 18.59 -11.39 -18.19
N SER A 186 19.15 -12.16 -19.09
CA SER A 186 18.74 -12.23 -20.49
C SER A 186 17.38 -12.92 -20.69
N GLN A 187 16.82 -13.53 -19.66
CA GLN A 187 15.51 -14.20 -19.75
C GLN A 187 14.39 -13.21 -20.04
N THR A 188 13.62 -13.51 -21.07
CA THR A 188 12.45 -12.69 -21.47
C THR A 188 11.17 -13.09 -20.74
N LYS A 189 11.08 -14.33 -20.24
CA LYS A 189 9.90 -14.84 -19.53
C LYS A 189 9.92 -14.45 -18.06
N THR A 190 8.73 -14.17 -17.52
CA THR A 190 8.53 -13.91 -16.10
C THR A 190 8.95 -15.11 -15.25
N ILE A 191 9.63 -14.89 -14.14
CA ILE A 191 9.88 -15.90 -13.13
C ILE A 191 8.55 -16.29 -12.49
N GLN A 192 8.24 -17.60 -12.53
CA GLN A 192 7.06 -18.14 -11.85
C GLN A 192 7.49 -18.77 -10.54
N SER A 193 6.63 -18.64 -9.54
CA SER A 193 6.85 -19.26 -8.22
C SER A 193 6.88 -20.79 -8.27
N THR A 194 6.26 -21.38 -9.30
CA THR A 194 6.19 -22.84 -9.51
C THR A 194 6.37 -23.17 -10.97
N GLU A 195 6.82 -24.40 -11.22
CA GLU A 195 6.82 -25.03 -12.54
C GLU A 195 6.07 -26.35 -12.46
N ARG A 196 5.54 -26.82 -13.59
CA ARG A 196 4.88 -28.12 -13.64
C ARG A 196 5.90 -29.24 -13.40
N LYS A 197 5.52 -30.20 -12.54
CA LYS A 197 6.36 -31.36 -12.23
C LYS A 197 6.50 -32.25 -13.46
N VAL A 198 7.73 -32.57 -13.81
CA VAL A 198 8.05 -33.47 -14.88
C VAL A 198 8.39 -34.84 -14.30
N ILE A 199 7.79 -35.88 -14.82
CA ILE A 199 8.10 -37.28 -14.50
C ILE A 199 8.49 -38.04 -15.76
N THR A 200 9.24 -39.10 -15.59
CA THR A 200 9.57 -40.04 -16.67
C THR A 200 8.67 -41.27 -16.55
N HIS A 201 7.86 -41.51 -17.57
CA HIS A 201 7.02 -42.72 -17.67
C HIS A 201 7.64 -43.74 -18.58
N LYS A 202 7.93 -44.94 -18.07
CA LYS A 202 8.38 -46.07 -18.89
C LYS A 202 7.16 -46.80 -19.47
N ILE A 203 7.03 -46.81 -20.79
CA ILE A 203 5.91 -47.42 -21.50
C ILE A 203 5.89 -48.92 -21.26
N LYS A 204 4.79 -49.45 -20.75
CA LYS A 204 4.57 -50.88 -20.54
C LYS A 204 4.01 -51.53 -21.81
N LYS A 205 4.15 -52.86 -21.91
CA LYS A 205 3.55 -53.66 -22.99
C LYS A 205 2.02 -53.51 -22.97
N GLY A 206 1.45 -53.10 -24.10
CA GLY A 206 -0.01 -52.88 -24.24
C GLY A 206 -0.50 -51.47 -23.85
N GLU A 207 0.34 -50.58 -23.34
CA GLU A 207 -0.08 -49.19 -23.06
C GLU A 207 -0.20 -48.38 -24.36
N ALA A 208 -1.32 -47.70 -24.53
CA ALA A 208 -1.53 -46.72 -25.57
C ALA A 208 -1.24 -45.30 -25.03
N ILE A 209 -0.94 -44.34 -25.89
CA ILE A 209 -0.70 -42.96 -25.52
C ILE A 209 -1.93 -42.32 -24.85
N SER A 210 -3.15 -42.76 -25.22
CA SER A 210 -4.40 -42.34 -24.61
C SER A 210 -4.50 -42.77 -23.16
N THR A 211 -4.17 -44.04 -22.85
CA THR A 211 -4.23 -44.55 -21.46
C THR A 211 -3.19 -43.86 -20.56
N ILE A 212 -2.06 -43.48 -21.13
CA ILE A 212 -1.04 -42.66 -20.40
C ILE A 212 -1.54 -41.23 -20.18
N ALA A 213 -2.21 -40.64 -21.18
CA ALA A 213 -2.81 -39.32 -21.08
C ALA A 213 -3.86 -39.27 -19.97
N ASP A 214 -4.78 -40.26 -19.94
CA ASP A 214 -5.81 -40.38 -18.91
C ASP A 214 -5.20 -40.58 -17.51
N LYS A 215 -4.19 -41.47 -17.41
CA LYS A 215 -3.50 -41.73 -16.13
C LYS A 215 -2.92 -40.49 -15.47
N TYR A 216 -2.41 -39.57 -16.25
CA TYR A 216 -1.79 -38.32 -15.73
C TYR A 216 -2.67 -37.09 -15.88
N ASN A 217 -3.90 -37.26 -16.35
CA ASN A 217 -4.89 -36.22 -16.59
C ASN A 217 -4.31 -35.07 -17.45
N ILE A 218 -3.69 -35.44 -18.59
CA ILE A 218 -3.12 -34.51 -19.58
C ILE A 218 -3.55 -34.90 -20.99
N SER A 219 -3.42 -33.98 -21.94
CA SER A 219 -3.82 -34.28 -23.32
C SER A 219 -2.76 -35.09 -24.08
N ILE A 220 -3.21 -35.93 -25.03
CA ILE A 220 -2.32 -36.63 -25.97
C ILE A 220 -1.43 -35.63 -26.72
N ALA A 221 -2.00 -34.47 -27.13
CA ALA A 221 -1.26 -33.42 -27.83
C ALA A 221 -0.09 -32.90 -26.99
N GLU A 222 -0.27 -32.79 -25.69
CA GLU A 222 0.74 -32.35 -24.74
C GLU A 222 1.86 -33.36 -24.61
N ILE A 223 1.54 -34.68 -24.48
CA ILE A 223 2.54 -35.74 -24.45
C ILE A 223 3.36 -35.73 -25.74
N LYS A 224 2.69 -35.60 -26.90
CA LYS A 224 3.37 -35.55 -28.21
C LYS A 224 4.31 -34.37 -28.32
N ARG A 225 3.89 -33.19 -27.93
CA ARG A 225 4.70 -31.97 -27.96
C ARG A 225 5.95 -32.10 -27.09
N GLU A 226 5.78 -32.57 -25.86
CA GLU A 226 6.88 -32.72 -24.91
C GLU A 226 7.91 -33.78 -25.30
N ASN A 227 7.50 -34.76 -26.12
CA ASN A 227 8.35 -35.90 -26.55
C ASN A 227 8.67 -35.83 -28.04
N HIS A 228 8.32 -34.75 -28.73
CA HIS A 228 8.57 -34.59 -30.18
C HIS A 228 8.00 -35.74 -31.05
N LEU A 229 6.85 -36.31 -30.63
CA LEU A 229 6.21 -37.42 -31.32
C LEU A 229 5.39 -36.92 -32.52
N LYS A 230 5.65 -37.52 -33.71
CA LYS A 230 4.91 -37.19 -34.93
C LYS A 230 3.57 -37.94 -35.04
N SER A 231 3.42 -39.06 -34.34
CA SER A 231 2.21 -39.91 -34.37
C SER A 231 1.85 -40.35 -32.93
N ASN A 232 0.73 -41.10 -32.80
CA ASN A 232 0.31 -41.68 -31.52
C ASN A 232 1.00 -43.04 -31.24
N ASN A 233 1.83 -43.51 -32.16
CA ASN A 233 2.52 -44.80 -32.02
C ASN A 233 3.66 -44.70 -31.02
N ILE A 234 3.57 -45.44 -29.94
CA ILE A 234 4.57 -45.55 -28.89
C ILE A 234 5.05 -46.98 -28.76
N ARG A 235 6.27 -47.22 -28.28
CA ARG A 235 6.87 -48.55 -28.16
C ARG A 235 7.13 -48.86 -26.68
N ALA A 236 6.71 -50.06 -26.26
CA ALA A 236 7.01 -50.58 -24.92
C ALA A 236 8.53 -50.54 -24.63
N GLY A 237 8.90 -50.25 -23.41
CA GLY A 237 10.29 -50.11 -22.96
C GLY A 237 10.91 -48.73 -23.18
N ARG A 238 10.34 -47.89 -24.06
CA ARG A 238 10.75 -46.49 -24.19
C ARG A 238 10.22 -45.67 -23.05
N THR A 239 10.80 -44.47 -22.84
CA THR A 239 10.36 -43.52 -21.84
C THR A 239 9.71 -42.30 -22.48
N LEU A 240 8.69 -41.78 -21.81
CA LEU A 240 8.05 -40.51 -22.13
C LEU A 240 8.29 -39.51 -21.00
N ARG A 241 8.61 -38.30 -21.38
CA ARG A 241 8.60 -37.16 -20.50
C ARG A 241 7.15 -36.68 -20.34
N ILE A 242 6.64 -36.70 -19.13
CA ILE A 242 5.26 -36.33 -18.81
C ILE A 242 5.28 -35.06 -17.98
N LEU A 243 4.67 -33.99 -18.48
CA LEU A 243 4.48 -32.73 -17.79
C LEU A 243 3.16 -32.80 -17.02
N THR A 244 3.21 -33.16 -15.73
CA THR A 244 2.00 -33.37 -14.91
C THR A 244 1.29 -32.06 -14.58
N ASN A 245 0.04 -32.14 -14.11
CA ASN A 245 -0.68 -30.95 -13.55
C ASN A 245 -0.22 -30.59 -12.16
N GLU A 246 0.59 -31.42 -11.49
CA GLU A 246 1.24 -31.07 -10.24
C GLU A 246 2.32 -30.02 -10.47
N THR A 247 2.44 -29.07 -9.53
CA THR A 247 3.48 -28.04 -9.57
C THR A 247 4.54 -28.29 -8.50
N LYS A 248 5.76 -27.90 -8.81
CA LYS A 248 6.89 -27.84 -7.86
C LYS A 248 7.54 -26.45 -7.92
N PRO A 249 8.24 -26.02 -6.88
CA PRO A 249 9.02 -24.78 -6.93
C PRO A 249 10.03 -24.83 -8.07
N LYS A 250 10.12 -23.75 -8.86
CA LYS A 250 11.10 -23.61 -9.93
C LYS A 250 12.49 -23.49 -9.32
N ASN A 251 13.44 -24.31 -9.74
CA ASN A 251 14.85 -24.12 -9.41
C ASN A 251 15.44 -23.07 -10.35
N ILE A 252 16.10 -22.07 -9.76
CA ILE A 252 16.87 -21.06 -10.48
C ILE A 252 18.33 -21.34 -10.22
N THR A 253 19.14 -21.31 -11.26
CA THR A 253 20.60 -21.45 -11.17
C THR A 253 21.21 -20.05 -11.10
N SER A 254 22.27 -19.89 -10.31
CA SER A 254 22.99 -18.61 -10.17
C SER A 254 23.58 -18.12 -11.50
N SER A 255 23.86 -19.02 -12.44
CA SER A 255 24.35 -18.70 -13.79
C SER A 255 23.33 -17.97 -14.68
N GLU A 256 22.05 -17.90 -14.27
CA GLU A 256 21.03 -17.17 -15.02
C GLU A 256 21.10 -15.66 -14.79
N PHE A 257 21.85 -15.19 -13.79
CA PHE A 257 21.88 -13.81 -13.35
C PHE A 257 23.28 -13.20 -13.46
N VAL A 258 23.31 -11.95 -13.90
CA VAL A 258 24.50 -11.09 -13.82
C VAL A 258 24.30 -10.14 -12.64
N ALA A 259 25.09 -10.32 -11.58
CA ALA A 259 25.01 -9.46 -10.41
C ALA A 259 25.48 -8.03 -10.75
N LEU A 260 24.92 -7.07 -10.04
CA LEU A 260 25.21 -5.65 -10.16
C LEU A 260 25.90 -5.16 -8.89
N ASP A 261 26.84 -4.25 -9.02
CA ASP A 261 27.54 -3.68 -7.88
C ASP A 261 26.65 -2.69 -7.14
N LEU A 262 26.43 -2.93 -5.85
CA LEU A 262 25.61 -2.09 -4.99
C LEU A 262 26.45 -1.06 -4.24
N VAL A 263 25.88 0.12 -4.11
CA VAL A 263 26.36 1.16 -3.20
C VAL A 263 25.45 1.19 -1.98
N SER A 264 26.05 1.29 -0.78
CA SER A 264 25.30 1.32 0.48
C SER A 264 25.37 2.70 1.10
N ASP A 265 24.25 3.20 1.60
CA ASP A 265 24.16 4.36 2.48
C ASP A 265 23.66 3.96 3.87
N SER A 266 23.26 4.92 4.71
CA SER A 266 22.79 4.65 6.08
C SER A 266 21.42 3.96 6.12
N PHE A 267 20.68 3.90 5.02
CA PHE A 267 19.27 3.48 5.00
C PHE A 267 18.95 2.41 3.95
N SER A 268 19.81 2.26 2.93
CA SER A 268 19.52 1.40 1.79
C SER A 268 20.77 0.86 1.11
N HIS A 269 20.57 -0.16 0.30
CA HIS A 269 21.53 -0.65 -0.70
C HIS A 269 20.97 -0.32 -2.08
N SER A 270 21.73 0.38 -2.91
CA SER A 270 21.26 0.95 -4.15
C SER A 270 22.09 0.56 -5.37
N TYR A 271 21.43 0.58 -6.52
CA TYR A 271 22.07 0.48 -7.83
C TYR A 271 21.55 1.58 -8.74
N HIS A 272 22.44 2.19 -9.49
CA HIS A 272 22.14 3.20 -10.50
C HIS A 272 22.44 2.69 -11.91
N SER A 273 21.60 3.05 -12.88
CA SER A 273 21.75 2.76 -14.30
C SER A 273 21.51 4.01 -15.13
N ASP A 274 22.44 4.34 -16.03
CA ASP A 274 22.28 5.45 -17.01
C ASP A 274 21.06 5.25 -17.91
N LYS A 275 20.63 4.01 -18.11
CA LYS A 275 19.43 3.65 -18.88
C LYS A 275 18.28 3.32 -17.97
N ALA A 276 17.12 3.93 -18.22
CA ALA A 276 15.92 3.65 -17.47
C ALA A 276 15.50 2.16 -17.58
N LEU A 277 15.37 1.52 -16.43
CA LEU A 277 15.03 0.11 -16.29
C LEU A 277 13.52 -0.08 -16.11
N ASP A 278 13.00 -1.19 -16.62
CA ASP A 278 11.62 -1.65 -16.36
C ASP A 278 11.57 -3.05 -15.77
N LYS A 279 12.74 -3.69 -15.62
CA LYS A 279 12.88 -5.03 -15.03
C LYS A 279 14.20 -5.16 -14.31
N ILE A 280 14.16 -5.74 -13.11
CA ILE A 280 15.33 -6.08 -12.32
C ILE A 280 15.03 -7.28 -11.43
N PHE A 281 16.06 -7.95 -10.93
CA PHE A 281 15.95 -9.10 -10.04
C PHE A 281 16.64 -8.82 -8.71
N LEU A 282 16.01 -9.27 -7.62
CA LEU A 282 16.65 -9.41 -6.32
C LEU A 282 16.99 -10.89 -6.15
N ILE A 283 18.25 -11.18 -5.89
CA ILE A 283 18.77 -12.51 -5.61
C ILE A 283 19.38 -12.55 -4.22
N PRO A 284 19.54 -13.72 -3.59
CA PRO A 284 20.13 -13.79 -2.25
C PRO A 284 21.59 -13.34 -2.28
N ASN A 285 21.94 -12.42 -1.35
CA ASN A 285 23.36 -12.15 -1.07
C ASN A 285 23.98 -13.39 -0.42
N LYS A 286 25.15 -13.78 -0.88
CA LYS A 286 25.83 -15.01 -0.45
C LYS A 286 26.27 -15.02 1.02
N ASN A 287 26.40 -13.85 1.61
CA ASN A 287 26.86 -13.68 3.01
C ASN A 287 25.67 -13.62 3.99
N ALA A 288 24.42 -13.64 3.49
CA ALA A 288 23.20 -13.62 4.31
C ALA A 288 22.63 -15.03 4.47
N ASP A 289 22.14 -15.34 5.64
CA ASP A 289 21.43 -16.58 5.98
C ASP A 289 19.91 -16.37 6.14
N LYS A 290 19.49 -15.10 6.28
CA LYS A 290 18.11 -14.66 6.37
C LYS A 290 17.85 -13.51 5.42
N TYR A 291 16.65 -13.43 4.94
CA TYR A 291 16.26 -12.45 3.92
C TYR A 291 14.95 -11.80 4.32
N ALA A 292 14.95 -10.50 4.51
CA ALA A 292 13.76 -9.72 4.81
C ALA A 292 13.76 -8.43 4.01
N LEU A 293 12.60 -8.09 3.43
CA LEU A 293 12.41 -6.93 2.59
C LEU A 293 11.35 -6.02 3.21
N ASN A 294 11.71 -4.76 3.48
CA ASN A 294 10.82 -3.76 4.04
C ASN A 294 10.33 -2.73 3.01
N GLY A 295 11.01 -2.60 1.88
CA GLY A 295 10.62 -1.72 0.81
C GLY A 295 11.66 -1.62 -0.30
N ILE A 296 11.23 -1.08 -1.43
CA ILE A 296 12.08 -0.74 -2.56
C ILE A 296 11.69 0.67 -2.98
N VAL A 297 12.66 1.56 -3.23
CA VAL A 297 12.41 2.90 -3.78
C VAL A 297 12.91 2.96 -5.21
N LEU A 298 12.09 3.49 -6.10
CA LEU A 298 12.40 3.62 -7.53
C LEU A 298 12.45 5.10 -7.91
N GLU A 299 13.62 5.56 -8.36
CA GLU A 299 13.88 6.95 -8.72
C GLU A 299 14.28 7.11 -10.18
N LYS A 300 14.04 8.30 -10.72
CA LYS A 300 14.55 8.75 -12.02
C LYS A 300 15.67 9.78 -11.86
N ASP A 301 16.47 9.90 -12.89
CA ASP A 301 17.48 10.97 -13.00
C ASP A 301 16.86 12.29 -13.49
N ALA A 302 15.71 12.62 -12.92
CA ALA A 302 14.99 13.83 -13.27
C ALA A 302 14.53 14.53 -11.99
N PRO A 303 14.51 15.86 -11.97
CA PRO A 303 13.87 16.61 -10.90
C PRO A 303 12.35 16.45 -10.94
N GLY A 304 11.69 16.83 -9.86
CA GLY A 304 10.24 16.76 -9.74
C GLY A 304 9.75 16.03 -8.53
N ILE A 305 8.54 15.50 -8.60
CA ILE A 305 7.85 14.85 -7.50
C ILE A 305 8.11 13.35 -7.51
N MET A 306 8.45 12.84 -6.32
CA MET A 306 8.40 11.43 -5.95
C MET A 306 7.30 11.27 -4.90
N TYR A 307 6.25 10.48 -5.21
CA TYR A 307 5.08 10.31 -4.33
C TYR A 307 4.94 8.86 -3.91
N SER A 308 5.26 8.58 -2.66
CA SER A 308 5.26 7.24 -2.06
C SER A 308 3.96 6.98 -1.30
N GLY A 309 3.23 5.93 -1.64
CA GLY A 309 2.08 5.45 -0.86
C GLY A 309 2.48 4.28 0.05
N ILE A 310 2.15 4.36 1.32
CA ILE A 310 2.29 3.30 2.32
C ILE A 310 0.91 2.97 2.87
N GLY A 311 0.39 1.80 2.59
CA GLY A 311 -0.92 1.39 3.08
C GLY A 311 -0.95 -0.07 3.50
N VAL A 312 -1.75 -0.37 4.54
CA VAL A 312 -2.01 -1.74 4.98
C VAL A 312 -3.51 -1.93 5.23
N ASN A 313 -4.08 -2.93 4.53
CA ASN A 313 -5.50 -3.25 4.68
C ASN A 313 -5.87 -3.51 6.14
N GLY A 314 -6.84 -2.77 6.65
CA GLY A 314 -7.33 -2.89 8.01
C GLY A 314 -6.51 -2.12 9.06
N ALA A 315 -5.45 -1.40 8.66
CA ALA A 315 -4.57 -0.72 9.60
C ALA A 315 -5.21 0.53 10.23
N LYS A 316 -4.79 0.78 11.46
CA LYS A 316 -5.06 1.95 12.30
C LYS A 316 -3.75 2.65 12.64
N PHE A 317 -3.81 3.87 13.13
CA PHE A 317 -2.63 4.53 13.68
C PHE A 317 -1.93 3.69 14.76
N SER A 318 -2.71 3.07 15.64
CA SER A 318 -2.20 2.20 16.71
C SER A 318 -1.43 1.00 16.18
N ASP A 319 -1.72 0.53 14.96
CA ASP A 319 -1.03 -0.61 14.35
C ASP A 319 0.38 -0.24 13.89
N TYR A 320 0.56 0.95 13.33
CA TYR A 320 1.89 1.49 13.02
C TYR A 320 2.65 1.85 14.30
N ASN A 321 1.97 2.44 15.28
CA ASN A 321 2.57 2.85 16.55
C ASN A 321 3.22 1.70 17.33
N LYS A 322 2.86 0.45 17.05
CA LYS A 322 3.46 -0.75 17.67
C LYS A 322 4.88 -1.08 17.16
N TYR A 323 5.26 -0.61 15.96
CA TYR A 323 6.48 -1.06 15.27
C TYR A 323 7.50 0.08 15.12
N PRO A 324 8.50 0.19 16.01
CA PRO A 324 9.53 1.24 15.94
C PRO A 324 10.30 1.25 14.61
N LEU A 325 10.60 0.08 14.06
CA LEU A 325 11.32 -0.06 12.79
C LEU A 325 10.65 0.69 11.63
N PHE A 326 9.32 0.81 11.63
CA PHE A 326 8.60 1.62 10.64
C PHE A 326 9.07 3.07 10.65
N PHE A 327 9.14 3.68 11.83
CA PHE A 327 9.54 5.09 11.99
C PHE A 327 11.02 5.30 11.70
N GLU A 328 11.88 4.37 12.13
CA GLU A 328 13.32 4.40 11.84
C GLU A 328 13.57 4.39 10.32
N GLN A 329 12.88 3.54 9.58
CA GLN A 329 13.03 3.39 8.14
C GLN A 329 12.32 4.47 7.31
N LEU A 330 11.43 5.26 7.90
CA LEU A 330 10.76 6.36 7.19
C LEU A 330 11.77 7.38 6.64
N LYS A 331 12.93 7.53 7.28
CA LYS A 331 14.06 8.37 6.83
C LYS A 331 14.57 7.98 5.45
N ALA A 332 14.50 6.70 5.09
CA ALA A 332 14.95 6.22 3.78
C ALA A 332 14.16 6.81 2.60
N LEU A 333 13.00 7.39 2.87
CA LEU A 333 12.19 8.08 1.86
C LEU A 333 12.51 9.56 1.75
N HIS A 334 13.39 10.10 2.61
CA HIS A 334 13.74 11.52 2.66
C HIS A 334 12.53 12.45 2.52
N PRO A 335 11.48 12.30 3.34
CA PRO A 335 10.22 13.02 3.15
C PRO A 335 10.40 14.53 3.29
N ASP A 336 9.80 15.27 2.36
CA ASP A 336 9.65 16.74 2.42
C ASP A 336 8.26 17.12 2.95
N MET A 337 7.29 16.21 2.84
CA MET A 337 5.94 16.34 3.36
C MET A 337 5.36 14.96 3.64
N LEU A 338 4.54 14.86 4.70
CA LEU A 338 3.74 13.68 4.98
C LEU A 338 2.26 13.96 4.76
N VAL A 339 1.53 12.95 4.26
CA VAL A 339 0.06 12.91 4.21
C VAL A 339 -0.40 11.71 5.01
N LEU A 340 -1.35 11.89 5.92
CA LEU A 340 -1.87 10.83 6.79
C LEU A 340 -3.36 10.63 6.52
N SER A 341 -3.78 9.41 6.15
CA SER A 341 -5.15 9.06 5.76
C SER A 341 -5.62 7.78 6.45
N PHE A 342 -6.26 7.92 7.60
CA PHE A 342 -6.79 6.85 8.45
C PHE A 342 -8.18 7.21 8.98
N GLY A 343 -8.74 6.37 9.83
CA GLY A 343 -9.98 6.62 10.56
C GLY A 343 -11.09 5.64 10.19
N THR A 344 -11.03 5.02 9.03
CA THR A 344 -12.04 4.05 8.62
C THR A 344 -12.08 2.86 9.58
N ASN A 345 -10.94 2.26 9.88
CA ASN A 345 -10.87 1.05 10.73
C ASN A 345 -11.11 1.37 12.20
N GLU A 346 -10.62 2.51 12.69
CA GLU A 346 -10.91 2.98 14.03
C GLU A 346 -12.41 3.20 14.24
N SER A 347 -13.12 3.73 13.25
CA SER A 347 -14.57 3.94 13.31
C SER A 347 -15.35 2.62 13.34
N TYR A 348 -14.87 1.58 12.68
CA TYR A 348 -15.45 0.25 12.73
C TYR A 348 -15.24 -0.46 14.08
N ASP A 349 -14.15 -0.12 14.78
CA ASP A 349 -13.90 -0.55 16.17
C ASP A 349 -14.63 0.32 17.19
N HIS A 350 -15.44 1.29 16.74
CA HIS A 350 -16.20 2.22 17.60
C HIS A 350 -15.28 3.03 18.54
N MET A 351 -14.08 3.40 18.06
CA MET A 351 -13.14 4.18 18.86
C MET A 351 -13.70 5.61 19.04
N GLU A 352 -13.67 6.10 20.28
CA GLU A 352 -14.05 7.49 20.55
C GLU A 352 -13.09 8.49 19.90
N ALA A 353 -13.60 9.64 19.46
CA ALA A 353 -12.82 10.63 18.73
C ALA A 353 -11.59 11.13 19.52
N SER A 354 -11.70 11.29 20.84
CA SER A 354 -10.58 11.69 21.70
C SER A 354 -9.45 10.66 21.67
N ALA A 355 -9.78 9.36 21.75
CA ALA A 355 -8.80 8.28 21.67
C ALA A 355 -8.15 8.20 20.28
N TYR A 356 -8.93 8.44 19.22
CA TYR A 356 -8.42 8.50 17.85
C TYR A 356 -7.42 9.65 17.66
N ILE A 357 -7.72 10.85 18.15
CA ILE A 357 -6.81 12.02 18.10
C ILE A 357 -5.51 11.72 18.87
N GLU A 358 -5.57 11.06 20.01
CA GLU A 358 -4.35 10.66 20.75
C GLU A 358 -3.48 9.65 19.98
N GLN A 359 -4.09 8.77 19.17
CA GLN A 359 -3.31 7.88 18.27
C GLN A 359 -2.59 8.67 17.17
N ILE A 360 -3.23 9.71 16.61
CA ILE A 360 -2.61 10.62 15.64
C ILE A 360 -1.43 11.35 16.28
N ARG A 361 -1.62 11.95 17.46
CA ARG A 361 -0.56 12.66 18.18
C ARG A 361 0.62 11.75 18.52
N THR A 362 0.33 10.53 18.96
CA THR A 362 1.36 9.51 19.23
C THR A 362 2.16 9.19 17.95
N PHE A 363 1.49 9.04 16.82
CA PHE A 363 2.15 8.79 15.53
C PHE A 363 3.05 9.97 15.12
N ILE A 364 2.52 11.19 15.17
CA ILE A 364 3.29 12.42 14.85
C ILE A 364 4.50 12.55 15.77
N LYS A 365 4.34 12.31 17.07
CA LYS A 365 5.44 12.32 18.05
C LYS A 365 6.54 11.35 17.63
N LYS A 366 6.20 10.10 17.30
CA LYS A 366 7.19 9.08 16.86
C LYS A 366 7.90 9.48 15.57
N VAL A 367 7.20 10.13 14.64
CA VAL A 367 7.83 10.71 13.43
C VAL A 367 8.85 11.78 13.82
N ARG A 368 8.50 12.69 14.73
CA ARG A 368 9.38 13.77 15.20
C ARG A 368 10.60 13.25 15.96
N GLU A 369 10.44 12.18 16.74
CA GLU A 369 11.54 11.47 17.41
C GLU A 369 12.60 10.93 16.44
N GLN A 370 12.24 10.72 15.17
CA GLN A 370 13.17 10.37 14.11
C GLN A 370 13.85 11.59 13.45
N ASN A 371 13.70 12.80 13.98
CA ASN A 371 14.15 14.06 13.39
C ASN A 371 13.52 14.39 12.01
N ILE A 372 12.35 13.83 11.72
CA ILE A 372 11.57 14.15 10.53
C ILE A 372 10.63 15.33 10.86
N ASN A 373 11.12 16.55 10.60
CA ASN A 373 10.44 17.81 10.96
C ASN A 373 9.74 18.47 9.75
N VAL A 374 9.12 17.70 8.90
CA VAL A 374 8.42 18.16 7.69
C VAL A 374 6.97 18.50 7.96
N PRO A 375 6.32 19.34 7.13
CA PRO A 375 4.88 19.58 7.20
C PRO A 375 4.05 18.31 7.06
N ILE A 376 2.91 18.30 7.75
CA ILE A 376 1.98 17.16 7.75
C ILE A 376 0.59 17.65 7.32
N ILE A 377 0.01 16.96 6.33
CA ILE A 377 -1.41 17.06 5.99
C ILE A 377 -2.12 15.84 6.59
N ILE A 378 -3.20 16.04 7.30
CA ILE A 378 -4.11 14.96 7.72
C ILE A 378 -5.35 15.03 6.83
N SER A 379 -5.68 13.93 6.16
CA SER A 379 -6.96 13.81 5.47
C SER A 379 -8.02 13.34 6.46
N THR A 380 -9.18 13.97 6.49
CA THR A 380 -10.33 13.40 7.18
C THR A 380 -10.74 12.10 6.47
N PRO A 381 -11.27 11.10 7.21
CA PRO A 381 -11.70 9.85 6.58
C PRO A 381 -12.92 10.07 5.67
N ALA A 382 -12.98 9.37 4.55
CA ALA A 382 -14.09 9.44 3.61
C ALA A 382 -15.39 8.90 4.23
N PRO A 383 -16.59 9.43 3.87
CA PRO A 383 -17.86 8.92 4.37
C PRO A 383 -18.08 7.45 4.03
N SER A 384 -18.64 6.69 4.98
CA SER A 384 -18.92 5.25 4.82
C SER A 384 -20.15 4.82 5.61
N LEU A 385 -20.63 3.58 5.39
CA LEU A 385 -21.67 2.97 6.20
C LEU A 385 -21.11 1.90 7.13
N LEU A 386 -21.57 1.87 8.37
CA LEU A 386 -21.32 0.76 9.28
C LEU A 386 -22.16 -0.45 8.86
N LYS A 387 -21.49 -1.59 8.59
CA LYS A 387 -22.09 -2.86 8.16
C LYS A 387 -23.03 -2.69 6.94
N GLY A 388 -22.71 -1.74 6.06
CA GLY A 388 -23.45 -1.46 4.83
C GLY A 388 -24.88 -0.91 5.03
N ARG A 389 -25.27 -0.51 6.24
CA ARG A 389 -26.67 -0.16 6.57
C ARG A 389 -26.84 1.16 7.32
N ARG A 390 -25.98 1.48 8.24
CA ARG A 390 -26.10 2.67 9.10
C ARG A 390 -25.01 3.67 8.76
N THR A 391 -25.35 4.95 8.74
CA THR A 391 -24.36 6.02 8.62
C THR A 391 -23.31 5.88 9.70
N ASN A 392 -22.04 6.03 9.32
CA ASN A 392 -20.91 5.95 10.23
C ASN A 392 -20.70 7.32 10.89
N THR A 393 -21.32 7.56 12.03
CA THR A 393 -21.23 8.84 12.76
C THR A 393 -19.86 9.07 13.38
N TYR A 394 -19.09 8.01 13.67
CA TYR A 394 -17.72 8.16 14.18
C TYR A 394 -16.83 8.94 13.21
N ILE A 395 -16.99 8.71 11.89
CA ILE A 395 -16.23 9.44 10.87
C ILE A 395 -16.54 10.94 10.90
N PHE A 396 -17.78 11.33 11.15
CA PHE A 396 -18.15 12.74 11.34
C PHE A 396 -17.43 13.35 12.55
N ASP A 397 -17.46 12.66 13.69
CA ASP A 397 -16.80 13.12 14.91
C ASP A 397 -15.27 13.21 14.72
N TYR A 398 -14.69 12.26 13.97
CA TYR A 398 -13.27 12.30 13.59
C TYR A 398 -12.94 13.49 12.70
N ALA A 399 -13.74 13.74 11.66
CA ALA A 399 -13.52 14.86 10.74
C ALA A 399 -13.50 16.19 11.50
N ARG A 400 -14.47 16.43 12.38
CA ARG A 400 -14.53 17.63 13.21
C ARG A 400 -13.32 17.74 14.16
N SER A 401 -12.97 16.65 14.83
CA SER A 401 -11.83 16.62 15.77
C SER A 401 -10.50 16.83 15.07
N ILE A 402 -10.31 16.27 13.86
CA ILE A 402 -9.11 16.50 13.04
C ILE A 402 -9.01 17.97 12.63
N ILE A 403 -10.12 18.60 12.21
CA ILE A 403 -10.12 20.03 11.86
C ILE A 403 -9.71 20.88 13.07
N GLN A 404 -10.20 20.56 14.28
CA GLN A 404 -9.79 21.26 15.51
C GLN A 404 -8.30 21.11 15.81
N MET A 405 -7.61 20.04 15.38
CA MET A 405 -6.15 19.93 15.54
C MET A 405 -5.38 21.05 14.84
N THR A 406 -5.95 21.69 13.82
CA THR A 406 -5.30 22.84 13.14
C THR A 406 -5.02 24.02 14.07
N GLU A 407 -5.72 24.11 15.20
CA GLU A 407 -5.54 25.16 16.19
C GLU A 407 -4.40 24.84 17.18
N THR A 408 -4.11 23.57 17.41
CA THR A 408 -3.23 23.12 18.51
C THR A 408 -2.00 22.32 18.07
N ASP A 409 -2.06 21.60 16.94
CA ASP A 409 -1.07 20.56 16.63
C ASP A 409 -0.14 20.87 15.43
N ASN A 410 -0.11 22.09 14.94
CA ASN A 410 0.72 22.54 13.80
C ASN A 410 0.65 21.59 12.59
N VAL A 411 -0.57 21.21 12.21
CA VAL A 411 -0.87 20.38 11.04
C VAL A 411 -1.79 21.12 10.07
N ALA A 412 -1.75 20.74 8.80
CA ALA A 412 -2.77 21.11 7.81
C ALA A 412 -3.79 19.98 7.69
N VAL A 413 -5.01 20.30 7.30
CA VAL A 413 -6.08 19.29 7.16
C VAL A 413 -6.76 19.45 5.82
N TRP A 414 -6.89 18.36 5.09
CA TRP A 414 -7.76 18.24 3.92
C TRP A 414 -9.04 17.51 4.30
N ASP A 415 -10.18 18.19 4.12
CA ASP A 415 -11.48 17.64 4.53
C ASP A 415 -12.13 16.81 3.42
N LEU A 416 -11.64 15.59 3.23
CA LEU A 416 -12.22 14.62 2.31
C LEU A 416 -13.66 14.25 2.67
N TYR A 417 -14.00 14.28 3.98
CA TYR A 417 -15.35 13.96 4.43
C TYR A 417 -16.37 14.93 3.82
N ASP A 418 -16.11 16.22 3.89
CA ASP A 418 -17.00 17.25 3.34
C ASP A 418 -16.97 17.28 1.81
N GLU A 419 -15.80 17.11 1.18
CA GLU A 419 -15.65 17.00 -0.28
C GLU A 419 -16.50 15.89 -0.90
N PHE A 420 -16.80 14.85 -0.13
CA PHE A 420 -17.65 13.73 -0.53
C PHE A 420 -19.08 13.83 0.01
N GLY A 421 -19.50 15.03 0.47
CA GLY A 421 -20.85 15.35 0.90
C GLY A 421 -21.24 14.85 2.30
N GLY A 422 -20.26 14.47 3.10
CA GLY A 422 -20.45 14.07 4.49
C GLY A 422 -21.46 12.94 4.68
N MET A 423 -22.23 13.01 5.75
CA MET A 423 -23.25 11.99 6.07
C MET A 423 -24.32 11.81 4.98
N HIS A 424 -24.61 12.86 4.24
CA HIS A 424 -25.68 12.87 3.25
C HIS A 424 -25.21 12.47 1.85
N GLY A 425 -23.89 12.51 1.59
CA GLY A 425 -23.31 12.24 0.28
C GLY A 425 -23.35 10.77 -0.18
N ILE A 426 -23.43 9.81 0.76
CA ILE A 426 -23.20 8.39 0.48
C ILE A 426 -24.15 7.83 -0.59
N GLN A 427 -25.44 8.19 -0.58
CA GLN A 427 -26.40 7.73 -1.58
C GLN A 427 -26.10 8.31 -2.97
N GLN A 428 -25.67 9.56 -3.03
CA GLN A 428 -25.23 10.20 -4.28
C GLN A 428 -23.95 9.54 -4.81
N LEU A 429 -22.97 9.26 -3.94
CA LEU A 429 -21.76 8.53 -4.32
C LEU A 429 -22.09 7.16 -4.89
N LYS A 430 -23.08 6.46 -4.32
CA LYS A 430 -23.55 5.17 -4.83
C LYS A 430 -24.21 5.28 -6.19
N SER A 431 -25.11 6.24 -6.36
CA SER A 431 -25.80 6.46 -7.64
C SER A 431 -24.84 6.84 -8.78
N GLN A 432 -23.73 7.50 -8.45
CA GLN A 432 -22.66 7.85 -9.39
C GLN A 432 -21.65 6.72 -9.61
N GLY A 433 -21.80 5.57 -8.93
CA GLY A 433 -20.89 4.44 -9.02
C GLY A 433 -19.51 4.71 -8.43
N LEU A 434 -19.41 5.65 -7.48
CA LEU A 434 -18.14 6.04 -6.87
C LEU A 434 -17.76 5.22 -5.63
N ILE A 435 -18.77 4.66 -4.92
CA ILE A 435 -18.55 3.80 -3.74
C ILE A 435 -18.84 2.32 -4.09
N GLY A 436 -18.05 1.43 -3.51
CA GLY A 436 -18.13 -0.01 -3.72
C GLY A 436 -19.40 -0.66 -3.12
N PRO A 437 -19.56 -1.98 -3.31
CA PRO A 437 -20.75 -2.70 -2.81
C PRO A 437 -20.75 -2.84 -1.28
N ASP A 438 -19.60 -2.73 -0.62
CA ASP A 438 -19.45 -2.80 0.83
C ASP A 438 -19.76 -1.47 1.54
N TRP A 439 -19.98 -0.38 0.78
CA TRP A 439 -20.24 0.96 1.28
C TRP A 439 -19.13 1.57 2.13
N VAL A 440 -17.91 1.08 1.98
CA VAL A 440 -16.69 1.52 2.65
C VAL A 440 -15.63 1.89 1.65
N HIS A 441 -15.25 0.93 0.82
CA HIS A 441 -14.25 1.15 -0.21
C HIS A 441 -14.87 1.80 -1.45
N TYR A 442 -14.07 2.62 -2.09
CA TYR A 442 -14.48 3.34 -3.29
C TYR A 442 -14.18 2.53 -4.54
N SER A 443 -14.94 2.79 -5.60
CA SER A 443 -14.60 2.26 -6.92
C SER A 443 -13.33 2.92 -7.45
N LYS A 444 -12.75 2.38 -8.53
CA LYS A 444 -11.61 3.03 -9.20
C LYS A 444 -11.92 4.50 -9.51
N LYS A 445 -13.10 4.80 -10.08
CA LYS A 445 -13.56 6.17 -10.36
C LYS A 445 -13.68 7.02 -9.08
N GLY A 446 -14.10 6.40 -7.98
CA GLY A 446 -14.21 7.08 -6.69
C GLY A 446 -12.84 7.48 -6.13
N TYR A 447 -11.86 6.60 -6.21
CA TYR A 447 -10.47 6.91 -5.82
C TYR A 447 -9.80 7.92 -6.75
N GLU A 448 -10.00 7.83 -8.07
CA GLU A 448 -9.54 8.83 -9.03
C GLU A 448 -10.14 10.21 -8.70
N LYS A 449 -11.44 10.28 -8.39
CA LYS A 449 -12.08 11.54 -7.94
C LYS A 449 -11.45 12.07 -6.65
N GLN A 450 -11.17 11.22 -5.65
CA GLN A 450 -10.47 11.63 -4.43
C GLN A 450 -9.09 12.22 -4.74
N GLY A 451 -8.33 11.55 -5.61
CA GLY A 451 -7.01 12.01 -6.02
C GLY A 451 -7.03 13.37 -6.72
N ASN A 452 -8.01 13.59 -7.60
CA ASN A 452 -8.20 14.87 -8.29
C ASN A 452 -8.57 15.98 -7.32
N LEU A 453 -9.54 15.75 -6.41
CA LEU A 453 -9.96 16.73 -5.41
C LEU A 453 -8.82 17.10 -4.45
N PHE A 454 -8.03 16.11 -4.00
CA PHE A 454 -6.83 16.40 -3.20
C PHE A 454 -5.87 17.29 -3.96
N THR A 455 -5.59 16.95 -5.23
CA THR A 455 -4.66 17.72 -6.07
C THR A 455 -5.16 19.14 -6.30
N GLU A 456 -6.45 19.32 -6.60
CA GLU A 456 -7.07 20.65 -6.78
C GLU A 456 -6.95 21.49 -5.51
N ALA A 457 -7.29 20.94 -4.33
CA ALA A 457 -7.17 21.61 -3.06
C ALA A 457 -5.72 22.00 -2.75
N PHE A 458 -4.79 21.08 -3.00
CA PHE A 458 -3.36 21.30 -2.79
C PHE A 458 -2.79 22.38 -3.69
N LEU A 459 -3.12 22.36 -4.98
CA LEU A 459 -2.66 23.34 -5.95
C LEU A 459 -3.26 24.72 -5.68
N LYS A 460 -4.52 24.80 -5.26
CA LYS A 460 -5.14 26.06 -4.85
C LYS A 460 -4.42 26.67 -3.65
N ALA A 461 -4.12 25.87 -2.62
CA ALA A 461 -3.36 26.32 -1.46
C ALA A 461 -1.94 26.80 -1.84
N TYR A 462 -1.29 26.10 -2.79
CA TYR A 462 0.01 26.51 -3.33
C TYR A 462 -0.07 27.82 -4.13
N ASP A 463 -1.07 27.99 -4.97
CA ASP A 463 -1.26 29.24 -5.73
C ASP A 463 -1.53 30.43 -4.79
N ASN A 464 -2.34 30.25 -3.75
CA ASN A 464 -2.57 31.25 -2.71
C ASN A 464 -1.29 31.62 -1.94
N PHE A 465 -0.40 30.64 -1.70
CA PHE A 465 0.92 30.90 -1.12
C PHE A 465 1.78 31.78 -2.03
N LYS A 466 1.75 31.57 -3.35
CA LYS A 466 2.51 32.40 -4.31
C LYS A 466 2.01 33.83 -4.38
N LEU A 467 0.69 34.04 -4.22
CA LEU A 467 0.08 35.38 -4.28
C LEU A 467 0.35 36.24 -3.02
N LYS A 468 0.67 35.61 -1.88
CA LYS A 468 0.97 36.31 -0.62
C LYS A 468 2.41 36.84 -0.51
N LYS A 469 3.23 36.64 -1.54
CA LYS A 469 4.58 37.19 -1.71
C LYS A 469 4.57 38.38 -2.65
#